data_e9202ab14bfc73f2e5ab98f91aeb8cbb
#
_entry.id   e9202ab14bfc73f2e5ab98f91aeb8cbb
#
_cell.length_a   1.000
_cell.length_b   1.000
_cell.length_c   1.000
_cell.angle_alpha   90.00
_cell.angle_beta   90.00
_cell.angle_gamma   90.00
#
_symmetry.space_group_name_H-M   'P 1'
#
loop_
_entity.id
_entity.type
_entity.pdbx_description
1 polymer ?
#
loop_
_entity_poly.entity_id
_entity_poly.type
_entity_poly.pdbx_seq_one_letter_code
_entity_poly.pdbx_strand_id
1 'polypeptide(L)'
;MKYIDTLLTPQIKTQNVSYDRTIDVPRIVEVYVNQNCNAVSITEESAVVRAVSSNEAQQGLNYLKQLEILFEGKLPICEFEFYSPAFEYRGFMIDVCRHFMPVDEIKRIVNVMALCGYNRFHWHLTDDQGWRFEVDGYPRLKEVSSRRRNDEYHNYEFYHEGMYSNEDLKELVRFCTERGMEIVPEIEIPGHSTALLAAYPEFGCTGKRLEVETKWGIFEDVVDPANDRMWDFLDKAISK
;
A
#
# COMPACT_ATOMS: atom_id res chain seq x y z
N MET A 1 -28.90 10.60 13.01
CA MET A 1 -27.64 9.83 13.17
C MET A 1 -26.56 10.86 13.47
N LYS A 2 -25.77 10.71 14.51
CA LYS A 2 -24.70 11.65 14.80
C LYS A 2 -23.55 11.36 13.82
N TYR A 3 -23.11 12.34 13.05
CA TYR A 3 -22.12 12.14 11.97
C TYR A 3 -20.78 11.57 12.46
N ILE A 4 -20.34 11.91 13.68
CA ILE A 4 -19.12 11.34 14.26
C ILE A 4 -19.23 9.83 14.46
N ASP A 5 -20.43 9.31 14.76
CA ASP A 5 -20.65 7.87 14.91
C ASP A 5 -20.56 7.11 13.55
N THR A 6 -20.50 7.85 12.43
CA THR A 6 -20.37 7.29 11.08
C THR A 6 -18.95 7.34 10.54
N LEU A 7 -17.98 7.89 11.28
CA LEU A 7 -16.58 7.85 10.92
C LEU A 7 -16.10 6.40 10.77
N LEU A 8 -15.28 6.14 9.76
CA LEU A 8 -14.64 4.85 9.60
C LEU A 8 -13.69 4.60 10.77
N THR A 9 -13.80 3.42 11.40
CA THR A 9 -13.00 3.05 12.57
C THR A 9 -13.10 4.05 13.74
N PRO A 10 -14.31 4.42 14.21
CA PRO A 10 -14.46 5.40 15.26
C PRO A 10 -14.00 4.83 16.60
N GLN A 11 -12.97 5.42 17.17
CA GLN A 11 -12.55 5.13 18.55
C GLN A 11 -12.70 6.38 19.40
N ILE A 12 -13.90 6.97 19.36
CA ILE A 12 -14.21 8.25 20.00
C ILE A 12 -14.47 8.01 21.50
N LYS A 13 -13.80 8.77 22.36
CA LYS A 13 -14.02 8.75 23.82
C LYS A 13 -15.13 9.69 24.23
N THR A 14 -15.01 10.95 23.80
CA THR A 14 -15.89 12.05 24.16
C THR A 14 -16.14 12.92 22.96
N GLN A 15 -17.31 13.56 22.91
CA GLN A 15 -17.63 14.46 21.80
C GLN A 15 -18.45 15.66 22.24
N ASN A 16 -18.16 16.80 21.66
CA ASN A 16 -19.00 18.00 21.70
C ASN A 16 -19.11 18.51 20.25
N VAL A 17 -20.29 18.41 19.64
CA VAL A 17 -20.46 18.63 18.20
C VAL A 17 -21.67 19.49 17.94
N SER A 18 -21.46 20.55 17.16
CA SER A 18 -22.51 21.37 16.58
C SER A 18 -22.59 21.11 15.08
N TYR A 19 -23.46 20.20 14.67
CA TYR A 19 -23.58 19.81 13.26
C TYR A 19 -24.22 20.90 12.37
N ASP A 20 -24.91 21.86 12.98
CA ASP A 20 -25.59 22.94 12.26
C ASP A 20 -24.65 24.07 11.85
N ARG A 21 -23.40 24.03 12.32
CA ARG A 21 -22.38 25.05 12.03
C ARG A 21 -21.17 24.37 11.38
N THR A 22 -20.83 24.84 10.19
CA THR A 22 -19.66 24.37 9.43
C THR A 22 -18.76 25.52 9.05
N ILE A 23 -17.48 25.23 8.86
CA ILE A 23 -16.48 26.14 8.31
C ILE A 23 -15.92 25.59 7.01
N ASP A 24 -15.36 26.45 6.18
CA ASP A 24 -14.51 26.02 5.07
C ASP A 24 -13.25 25.33 5.63
N VAL A 25 -12.73 24.34 4.92
CA VAL A 25 -11.50 23.65 5.35
C VAL A 25 -10.37 24.68 5.47
N PRO A 26 -9.75 24.85 6.66
CA PRO A 26 -8.70 25.82 6.84
C PRO A 26 -7.47 25.44 5.99
N ARG A 27 -6.75 26.46 5.48
CA ARG A 27 -5.51 26.25 4.70
C ARG A 27 -4.42 25.52 5.49
N ILE A 28 -4.43 25.72 6.80
CA ILE A 28 -3.45 25.12 7.74
C ILE A 28 -4.23 24.41 8.83
N VAL A 29 -3.93 23.13 9.01
CA VAL A 29 -4.35 22.35 10.16
C VAL A 29 -3.15 22.31 11.13
N GLU A 30 -3.36 22.75 12.36
CA GLU A 30 -2.32 22.70 13.37
C GLU A 30 -2.24 21.30 13.97
N VAL A 31 -1.02 20.75 14.07
CA VAL A 31 -0.78 19.41 14.61
C VAL A 31 0.21 19.49 15.75
N TYR A 32 -0.20 19.03 16.91
CA TYR A 32 0.64 18.96 18.12
C TYR A 32 0.82 17.52 18.55
N VAL A 33 2.07 17.03 18.54
CA VAL A 33 2.44 15.70 19.03
C VAL A 33 3.03 15.79 20.45
N ASN A 34 3.23 14.63 21.08
CA ASN A 34 3.69 14.51 22.48
C ASN A 34 2.75 15.20 23.50
N GLN A 35 1.46 15.15 23.22
CA GLN A 35 0.40 15.64 24.11
C GLN A 35 -0.06 14.55 25.07
N ASN A 36 -0.83 14.93 26.10
CA ASN A 36 -1.37 13.99 27.07
C ASN A 36 -2.65 13.28 26.61
N CYS A 37 -3.22 13.69 25.47
CA CYS A 37 -4.44 13.13 24.91
C CYS A 37 -4.41 13.14 23.39
N ASN A 38 -5.29 12.35 22.79
CA ASN A 38 -5.60 12.42 21.37
C ASN A 38 -6.92 13.15 21.19
N ALA A 39 -6.91 14.29 20.51
CA ALA A 39 -8.09 15.11 20.30
C ALA A 39 -8.08 15.82 18.95
N VAL A 40 -9.28 16.04 18.42
CA VAL A 40 -9.54 16.92 17.28
C VAL A 40 -10.46 18.05 17.76
N SER A 41 -10.07 19.28 17.46
CA SER A 41 -10.86 20.48 17.76
C SER A 41 -11.00 21.31 16.50
N ILE A 42 -12.25 21.61 16.12
CA ILE A 42 -12.61 22.44 15.00
C ILE A 42 -13.45 23.61 15.51
N THR A 43 -12.91 24.80 15.36
CA THR A 43 -13.56 26.07 15.76
C THR A 43 -13.93 26.86 14.51
N GLU A 44 -14.47 28.08 14.67
CA GLU A 44 -14.75 28.97 13.55
C GLU A 44 -13.48 29.40 12.77
N GLU A 45 -12.33 29.36 13.42
CA GLU A 45 -11.09 29.93 12.90
C GLU A 45 -10.03 28.89 12.52
N SER A 46 -10.10 27.69 13.11
CA SER A 46 -9.01 26.70 13.02
C SER A 46 -9.48 25.26 13.14
N ALA A 47 -8.65 24.36 12.63
CA ALA A 47 -8.71 22.92 12.93
C ALA A 47 -7.39 22.50 13.57
N VAL A 48 -7.45 21.82 14.71
CA VAL A 48 -6.31 21.42 15.52
C VAL A 48 -6.38 19.94 15.84
N VAL A 49 -5.27 19.24 15.64
CA VAL A 49 -5.06 17.85 16.07
C VAL A 49 -4.04 17.83 17.20
N ARG A 50 -4.40 17.28 18.35
CA ARG A 50 -3.47 16.98 19.45
C ARG A 50 -3.33 15.48 19.57
N ALA A 51 -2.12 14.99 19.73
CA ALA A 51 -1.86 13.55 19.76
C ALA A 51 -0.69 13.17 20.65
N VAL A 52 -0.75 11.98 21.21
CA VAL A 52 0.35 11.43 22.04
C VAL A 52 1.56 11.06 21.20
N SER A 53 1.37 10.69 19.94
CA SER A 53 2.46 10.39 18.99
C SER A 53 2.09 10.77 17.54
N SER A 54 3.06 10.61 16.63
CA SER A 54 2.85 10.86 15.20
C SER A 54 1.81 9.92 14.56
N ASN A 55 1.69 8.69 15.05
CA ASN A 55 0.66 7.74 14.57
C ASN A 55 -0.75 8.22 14.89
N GLU A 56 -0.98 8.68 16.12
CA GLU A 56 -2.27 9.23 16.52
C GLU A 56 -2.53 10.58 15.86
N ALA A 57 -1.48 11.39 15.62
CA ALA A 57 -1.64 12.61 14.86
C ALA A 57 -2.17 12.33 13.44
N GLN A 58 -1.60 11.33 12.77
CA GLN A 58 -2.11 10.90 11.45
C GLN A 58 -3.56 10.40 11.53
N GLN A 59 -3.93 9.68 12.59
CA GLN A 59 -5.32 9.25 12.81
C GLN A 59 -6.27 10.45 12.97
N GLY A 60 -5.86 11.46 13.71
CA GLY A 60 -6.61 12.71 13.85
C GLY A 60 -6.81 13.44 12.50
N LEU A 61 -5.76 13.48 11.67
CA LEU A 61 -5.85 14.03 10.31
C LEU A 61 -6.80 13.21 9.41
N ASN A 62 -6.79 11.88 9.55
CA ASN A 62 -7.73 11.02 8.83
C ASN A 62 -9.19 11.29 9.25
N TYR A 63 -9.45 11.55 10.53
CA TYR A 63 -10.80 11.95 10.98
C TYR A 63 -11.22 13.30 10.38
N LEU A 64 -10.34 14.29 10.32
CA LEU A 64 -10.64 15.55 9.62
C LEU A 64 -11.01 15.31 8.17
N LYS A 65 -10.26 14.44 7.47
CA LYS A 65 -10.55 14.12 6.08
C LYS A 65 -11.88 13.38 5.90
N GLN A 66 -12.22 12.49 6.79
CA GLN A 66 -13.53 11.81 6.80
C GLN A 66 -14.66 12.82 7.04
N LEU A 67 -14.49 13.75 7.99
CA LEU A 67 -15.46 14.82 8.24
C LEU A 67 -15.63 15.72 7.02
N GLU A 68 -14.54 16.14 6.37
CA GLU A 68 -14.58 16.90 5.12
C GLU A 68 -15.42 16.21 4.04
N ILE A 69 -15.26 14.89 3.88
CA ILE A 69 -16.05 14.10 2.94
C ILE A 69 -17.54 14.07 3.34
N LEU A 70 -17.83 13.81 4.61
CA LEU A 70 -19.20 13.73 5.13
C LEU A 70 -19.96 15.06 5.07
N PHE A 71 -19.23 16.19 5.13
CA PHE A 71 -19.80 17.55 5.07
C PHE A 71 -19.53 18.24 3.72
N GLU A 72 -19.34 17.46 2.66
CA GLU A 72 -19.26 17.94 1.27
C GLU A 72 -18.22 19.06 1.06
N GLY A 73 -17.02 18.87 1.61
CA GLY A 73 -15.90 19.82 1.50
C GLY A 73 -15.84 20.87 2.60
N LYS A 74 -16.63 20.71 3.67
CA LYS A 74 -16.61 21.58 4.86
C LYS A 74 -16.25 20.77 6.10
N LEU A 75 -16.01 21.46 7.22
CA LEU A 75 -15.80 20.84 8.52
C LEU A 75 -16.87 21.31 9.52
N PRO A 76 -17.50 20.41 10.28
CA PRO A 76 -18.41 20.80 11.36
C PRO A 76 -17.62 21.40 12.52
N ILE A 77 -18.18 22.38 13.22
CA ILE A 77 -17.63 22.83 14.49
C ILE A 77 -17.79 21.74 15.52
N CYS A 78 -16.69 21.17 15.97
CA CYS A 78 -16.71 20.04 16.93
C CYS A 78 -15.41 19.92 17.71
N GLU A 79 -15.50 19.22 18.85
CA GLU A 79 -14.36 18.77 19.61
C GLU A 79 -14.61 17.33 20.06
N PHE A 80 -13.63 16.46 19.88
CA PHE A 80 -13.73 15.09 20.35
C PHE A 80 -12.34 14.52 20.70
N GLU A 81 -12.33 13.65 21.70
CA GLU A 81 -11.18 12.81 22.02
C GLU A 81 -11.34 11.43 21.41
N PHE A 82 -10.21 10.80 21.08
CA PHE A 82 -10.20 9.45 20.53
C PHE A 82 -9.12 8.57 21.18
N TYR A 83 -9.33 7.27 21.11
CA TYR A 83 -8.39 6.28 21.61
C TYR A 83 -7.27 6.06 20.58
N SER A 84 -6.09 5.67 21.06
CA SER A 84 -5.06 5.09 20.21
C SER A 84 -5.57 3.79 19.58
N PRO A 85 -5.16 3.47 18.35
CA PRO A 85 -5.51 2.21 17.72
C PRO A 85 -5.10 1.01 18.58
N ALA A 86 -5.97 -0.02 18.64
CA ALA A 86 -5.74 -1.22 19.44
C ALA A 86 -4.55 -2.05 18.96
N PHE A 87 -4.20 -1.95 17.67
CA PHE A 87 -3.09 -2.65 17.04
C PHE A 87 -2.10 -1.66 16.43
N GLU A 88 -0.80 -1.88 16.67
CA GLU A 88 0.26 -1.06 16.08
C GLU A 88 0.40 -1.33 14.58
N TYR A 89 0.35 -2.60 14.16
CA TYR A 89 0.38 -3.01 12.76
C TYR A 89 -1.04 -3.18 12.21
N ARG A 90 -1.40 -2.36 11.22
CA ARG A 90 -2.70 -2.40 10.55
C ARG A 90 -2.45 -2.42 9.05
N GLY A 91 -2.22 -3.62 8.51
CA GLY A 91 -1.80 -3.83 7.13
C GLY A 91 -2.92 -4.33 6.22
N PHE A 92 -2.77 -4.03 4.94
CA PHE A 92 -3.56 -4.62 3.87
C PHE A 92 -2.62 -4.99 2.72
N MET A 93 -2.77 -6.20 2.19
CA MET A 93 -1.92 -6.72 1.11
C MET A 93 -2.63 -6.58 -0.23
N ILE A 94 -1.85 -6.19 -1.26
CA ILE A 94 -2.28 -6.19 -2.66
C ILE A 94 -1.34 -7.09 -3.45
N ASP A 95 -1.91 -8.12 -4.08
CA ASP A 95 -1.21 -8.99 -5.01
C ASP A 95 -1.26 -8.40 -6.42
N VAL A 96 -0.13 -7.89 -6.87
CA VAL A 96 0.03 -7.32 -8.22
C VAL A 96 0.66 -8.31 -9.21
N CYS A 97 1.02 -9.49 -8.73
CA CYS A 97 1.65 -10.54 -9.55
C CYS A 97 0.62 -11.31 -10.35
N ARG A 98 -0.44 -11.77 -9.69
CA ARG A 98 -1.54 -12.47 -10.35
C ARG A 98 -2.39 -11.52 -11.16
N HIS A 99 -2.49 -10.26 -10.72
CA HIS A 99 -3.12 -9.20 -11.50
C HIS A 99 -2.37 -7.88 -11.34
N PHE A 100 -1.72 -7.42 -12.42
CA PHE A 100 -1.02 -6.14 -12.39
C PHE A 100 -1.99 -4.99 -12.18
N MET A 101 -1.66 -4.12 -11.27
CA MET A 101 -2.46 -2.95 -10.92
C MET A 101 -1.64 -1.68 -11.19
N PRO A 102 -2.12 -0.77 -12.04
CA PRO A 102 -1.44 0.50 -12.30
C PRO A 102 -1.29 1.37 -11.05
N VAL A 103 -0.27 2.24 -11.03
CA VAL A 103 0.05 3.14 -9.90
C VAL A 103 -1.17 3.94 -9.43
N ASP A 104 -1.97 4.47 -10.36
CA ASP A 104 -3.15 5.28 -10.01
C ASP A 104 -4.24 4.47 -9.30
N GLU A 105 -4.40 3.20 -9.63
CA GLU A 105 -5.33 2.31 -8.94
C GLU A 105 -4.84 1.98 -7.52
N ILE A 106 -3.54 1.68 -7.37
CA ILE A 106 -2.93 1.50 -6.04
C ILE A 106 -3.12 2.75 -5.18
N LYS A 107 -2.89 3.94 -5.72
CA LYS A 107 -3.10 5.20 -5.00
C LYS A 107 -4.53 5.39 -4.53
N ARG A 108 -5.53 4.97 -5.32
CA ARG A 108 -6.94 5.01 -4.90
C ARG A 108 -7.17 4.10 -3.69
N ILE A 109 -6.64 2.87 -3.72
CA ILE A 109 -6.76 1.92 -2.61
C ILE A 109 -6.03 2.46 -1.38
N VAL A 110 -4.80 2.94 -1.53
CA VAL A 110 -4.01 3.54 -0.44
C VAL A 110 -4.74 4.72 0.22
N ASN A 111 -5.42 5.57 -0.55
CA ASN A 111 -6.25 6.63 0.02
C ASN A 111 -7.38 6.07 0.91
N VAL A 112 -8.06 5.02 0.47
CA VAL A 112 -9.09 4.36 1.28
C VAL A 112 -8.49 3.69 2.51
N MET A 113 -7.36 3.00 2.35
CA MET A 113 -6.63 2.40 3.46
C MET A 113 -6.28 3.46 4.53
N ALA A 114 -5.72 4.60 4.11
CA ALA A 114 -5.40 5.70 5.04
C ALA A 114 -6.65 6.20 5.78
N LEU A 115 -7.76 6.42 5.08
CA LEU A 115 -9.02 6.81 5.70
C LEU A 115 -9.52 5.77 6.71
N CYS A 116 -9.31 4.49 6.44
CA CYS A 116 -9.65 3.39 7.36
C CYS A 116 -8.62 3.18 8.48
N GLY A 117 -7.58 4.02 8.58
CA GLY A 117 -6.59 3.95 9.64
C GLY A 117 -5.53 2.85 9.48
N TYR A 118 -5.38 2.28 8.28
CA TYR A 118 -4.26 1.41 7.97
C TYR A 118 -2.95 2.20 7.97
N ASN A 119 -1.86 1.55 8.37
CA ASN A 119 -0.52 2.14 8.40
C ASN A 119 0.55 1.27 7.75
N ARG A 120 0.16 0.15 7.15
CA ARG A 120 1.04 -0.75 6.39
C ARG A 120 0.38 -1.12 5.08
N PHE A 121 1.11 -0.90 3.98
CA PHE A 121 0.78 -1.40 2.66
C PHE A 121 1.71 -2.56 2.33
N HIS A 122 1.20 -3.78 2.39
CA HIS A 122 1.92 -4.98 2.01
C HIS A 122 1.79 -5.17 0.50
N TRP A 123 2.91 -5.05 -0.20
CA TRP A 123 2.97 -5.04 -1.66
C TRP A 123 3.62 -6.32 -2.17
N HIS A 124 2.80 -7.25 -2.66
CA HIS A 124 3.24 -8.54 -3.18
C HIS A 124 3.71 -8.39 -4.63
N LEU A 125 5.04 -8.29 -4.80
CA LEU A 125 5.69 -7.82 -6.04
C LEU A 125 6.20 -8.92 -6.94
N THR A 126 6.34 -10.16 -6.43
CA THR A 126 6.90 -11.28 -7.21
C THR A 126 6.18 -12.57 -6.90
N ASP A 127 5.89 -13.35 -7.94
CA ASP A 127 5.28 -14.68 -7.83
C ASP A 127 5.47 -15.47 -9.15
N ASP A 128 4.92 -16.68 -9.25
CA ASP A 128 4.98 -17.54 -10.43
C ASP A 128 4.40 -16.89 -11.69
N GLN A 129 3.38 -16.00 -11.53
CA GLN A 129 2.65 -15.36 -12.61
C GLN A 129 3.20 -13.99 -13.01
N GLY A 130 4.22 -13.49 -12.30
CA GLY A 130 4.82 -12.21 -12.66
C GLY A 130 5.85 -11.68 -11.67
N TRP A 131 6.81 -10.97 -12.20
CA TRP A 131 7.77 -10.12 -11.49
C TRP A 131 7.48 -8.66 -11.83
N ARG A 132 7.27 -7.78 -10.85
CA ARG A 132 6.64 -6.49 -11.07
C ARG A 132 7.51 -5.26 -10.90
N PHE A 133 8.84 -5.40 -10.69
CA PHE A 133 9.74 -4.26 -10.59
C PHE A 133 11.08 -4.49 -11.27
N GLU A 134 11.71 -3.39 -11.69
CA GLU A 134 13.00 -3.42 -12.39
C GLU A 134 14.14 -3.69 -11.40
N VAL A 135 15.11 -4.51 -11.82
CA VAL A 135 16.40 -4.73 -11.12
C VAL A 135 17.54 -4.42 -12.07
N ASP A 136 18.46 -3.56 -11.64
CA ASP A 136 19.54 -3.07 -12.47
C ASP A 136 20.50 -4.19 -12.89
N GLY A 137 20.74 -4.28 -14.20
CA GLY A 137 21.53 -5.35 -14.81
C GLY A 137 20.75 -6.62 -15.15
N TYR A 138 19.40 -6.63 -14.92
CA TYR A 138 18.55 -7.79 -15.19
C TYR A 138 17.37 -7.45 -16.13
N PRO A 139 17.63 -7.04 -17.37
CA PRO A 139 16.59 -6.57 -18.31
C PRO A 139 15.56 -7.63 -18.68
N ARG A 140 15.91 -8.93 -18.61
CA ARG A 140 14.99 -10.02 -18.95
C ARG A 140 13.80 -10.12 -17.98
N LEU A 141 13.88 -9.54 -16.78
CA LEU A 141 12.70 -9.40 -15.91
C LEU A 141 11.57 -8.63 -16.59
N LYS A 142 11.94 -7.54 -17.30
CA LYS A 142 10.97 -6.74 -18.05
C LYS A 142 10.52 -7.44 -19.34
N GLU A 143 11.45 -8.08 -20.05
CA GLU A 143 11.18 -8.71 -21.32
C GLU A 143 10.36 -10.00 -21.21
N VAL A 144 10.55 -10.76 -20.12
CA VAL A 144 9.97 -12.09 -19.91
C VAL A 144 9.04 -12.14 -18.69
N SER A 145 9.55 -11.79 -17.51
CA SER A 145 8.83 -12.05 -16.23
C SER A 145 7.68 -11.10 -15.97
N SER A 146 7.65 -9.92 -16.63
CA SER A 146 6.58 -8.94 -16.43
C SER A 146 5.28 -9.30 -17.17
N ARG A 147 5.28 -10.36 -17.99
CA ARG A 147 4.18 -10.70 -18.89
C ARG A 147 3.91 -12.19 -18.90
N ARG A 148 2.65 -12.56 -19.03
CA ARG A 148 2.20 -13.92 -19.26
C ARG A 148 1.04 -13.97 -20.26
N ARG A 149 0.80 -15.15 -20.86
CA ARG A 149 -0.40 -15.35 -21.67
C ARG A 149 -1.64 -15.28 -20.78
N ASN A 150 -2.72 -14.75 -21.32
CA ASN A 150 -4.00 -14.71 -20.62
C ASN A 150 -4.86 -15.93 -21.00
N ASP A 151 -4.63 -17.05 -20.35
CA ASP A 151 -5.35 -18.31 -20.65
C ASP A 151 -6.76 -18.38 -20.02
N GLU A 152 -7.10 -17.50 -19.07
CA GLU A 152 -8.42 -17.51 -18.40
C GLU A 152 -9.59 -17.32 -19.36
N TYR A 153 -9.38 -16.61 -20.46
CA TYR A 153 -10.42 -16.31 -21.45
C TYR A 153 -10.23 -17.04 -22.77
N HIS A 154 -9.37 -18.07 -22.83
CA HIS A 154 -9.00 -18.77 -24.06
C HIS A 154 -8.55 -17.84 -25.20
N ASN A 155 -8.05 -16.66 -24.84
CA ASN A 155 -7.60 -15.64 -25.79
C ASN A 155 -6.08 -15.55 -25.77
N TYR A 156 -5.43 -16.43 -26.51
CA TYR A 156 -3.96 -16.52 -26.61
C TYR A 156 -3.30 -15.32 -27.29
N GLU A 157 -4.07 -14.38 -27.83
CA GLU A 157 -3.55 -13.17 -28.49
C GLU A 157 -3.24 -12.05 -27.48
N PHE A 158 -3.79 -12.12 -26.26
CA PHE A 158 -3.57 -11.09 -25.25
C PHE A 158 -2.66 -11.58 -24.12
N TYR A 159 -1.72 -10.70 -23.76
CA TYR A 159 -0.88 -10.87 -22.62
C TYR A 159 -1.42 -10.05 -21.45
N HIS A 160 -1.31 -10.60 -20.25
CA HIS A 160 -1.41 -9.83 -19.03
C HIS A 160 0.00 -9.36 -18.67
N GLU A 161 0.23 -8.05 -18.68
CA GLU A 161 1.57 -7.49 -18.51
C GLU A 161 1.56 -6.24 -17.64
N GLY A 162 2.70 -5.96 -17.02
CA GLY A 162 2.96 -4.75 -16.27
C GLY A 162 4.18 -4.86 -15.38
N MET A 163 4.85 -3.74 -15.18
CA MET A 163 6.03 -3.60 -14.32
C MET A 163 6.14 -2.16 -13.85
N TYR A 164 6.48 -1.98 -12.60
CA TYR A 164 6.77 -0.66 -12.02
C TYR A 164 8.20 -0.24 -12.34
N SER A 165 8.34 0.96 -12.84
CA SER A 165 9.64 1.61 -12.99
C SER A 165 10.19 2.06 -11.62
N ASN A 166 11.46 2.42 -11.58
CA ASN A 166 12.06 2.99 -10.38
C ASN A 166 11.36 4.28 -9.93
N GLU A 167 10.87 5.06 -10.87
CA GLU A 167 10.12 6.28 -10.63
C GLU A 167 8.76 5.95 -9.99
N ASP A 168 8.05 4.92 -10.48
CA ASP A 168 6.78 4.44 -9.90
C ASP A 168 6.96 3.98 -8.46
N LEU A 169 8.03 3.22 -8.17
CA LEU A 169 8.35 2.77 -6.82
C LEU A 169 8.56 3.96 -5.86
N LYS A 170 9.39 4.92 -6.25
CA LYS A 170 9.67 6.13 -5.47
C LYS A 170 8.42 6.98 -5.27
N GLU A 171 7.59 7.09 -6.30
CA GLU A 171 6.34 7.82 -6.25
C GLU A 171 5.37 7.20 -5.24
N LEU A 172 5.20 5.87 -5.26
CA LEU A 172 4.34 5.16 -4.32
C LEU A 172 4.87 5.21 -2.88
N VAL A 173 6.20 5.08 -2.68
CA VAL A 173 6.81 5.25 -1.35
C VAL A 173 6.49 6.62 -0.79
N ARG A 174 6.73 7.70 -1.56
CA ARG A 174 6.41 9.05 -1.13
C ARG A 174 4.91 9.21 -0.84
N PHE A 175 4.06 8.74 -1.75
CA PHE A 175 2.61 8.83 -1.62
C PHE A 175 2.06 8.13 -0.36
N CYS A 176 2.60 6.96 -0.01
CA CYS A 176 2.26 6.23 1.20
C CYS A 176 2.78 6.95 2.46
N THR A 177 4.05 7.41 2.43
CA THR A 177 4.68 8.10 3.57
C THR A 177 3.93 9.39 3.93
N GLU A 178 3.49 10.17 2.95
CA GLU A 178 2.68 11.39 3.16
C GLU A 178 1.34 11.08 3.86
N ARG A 179 0.90 9.82 3.87
CA ARG A 179 -0.33 9.33 4.52
C ARG A 179 -0.07 8.57 5.82
N GLY A 180 1.16 8.62 6.33
CA GLY A 180 1.58 7.87 7.51
C GLY A 180 1.58 6.35 7.31
N MET A 181 1.76 5.90 6.07
CA MET A 181 1.75 4.49 5.69
C MET A 181 3.14 4.04 5.25
N GLU A 182 3.59 2.93 5.79
CA GLU A 182 4.84 2.26 5.41
C GLU A 182 4.56 1.15 4.41
N ILE A 183 5.39 1.04 3.35
CA ILE A 183 5.32 -0.06 2.41
C ILE A 183 6.13 -1.24 2.94
N VAL A 184 5.54 -2.43 2.91
CA VAL A 184 6.18 -3.71 3.19
C VAL A 184 6.25 -4.47 1.85
N PRO A 185 7.37 -4.40 1.11
CA PRO A 185 7.51 -5.12 -0.14
C PRO A 185 7.72 -6.61 0.13
N GLU A 186 7.08 -7.45 -0.67
CA GLU A 186 7.24 -8.90 -0.63
C GLU A 186 7.92 -9.40 -1.90
N ILE A 187 9.00 -10.18 -1.70
CA ILE A 187 9.76 -10.86 -2.75
C ILE A 187 9.83 -12.34 -2.38
N GLU A 188 9.25 -13.20 -3.21
CA GLU A 188 9.10 -14.62 -2.95
C GLU A 188 10.34 -15.44 -3.32
N ILE A 189 10.82 -16.20 -2.37
CA ILE A 189 11.86 -17.24 -2.52
C ILE A 189 11.69 -18.33 -1.43
N PRO A 190 12.12 -19.57 -1.65
CA PRO A 190 12.67 -20.14 -2.89
C PRO A 190 11.61 -20.52 -3.90
N GLY A 191 10.37 -20.73 -3.48
CA GLY A 191 9.20 -21.00 -4.31
C GLY A 191 8.57 -19.72 -4.84
N HIS A 192 7.43 -19.85 -5.54
CA HIS A 192 6.76 -18.74 -6.21
C HIS A 192 7.68 -17.92 -7.10
N SER A 193 8.62 -18.63 -7.78
CA SER A 193 9.73 -18.03 -8.50
C SER A 193 9.70 -18.34 -10.00
N THR A 194 8.64 -18.96 -10.52
CA THR A 194 8.58 -19.39 -11.93
C THR A 194 8.76 -18.21 -12.89
N ALA A 195 8.21 -17.04 -12.59
CA ALA A 195 8.42 -15.86 -13.44
C ALA A 195 9.90 -15.44 -13.45
N LEU A 196 10.61 -15.47 -12.32
CA LEU A 196 12.04 -15.21 -12.25
C LEU A 196 12.83 -16.25 -13.06
N LEU A 197 12.52 -17.53 -12.88
CA LEU A 197 13.21 -18.64 -13.55
C LEU A 197 12.91 -18.72 -15.04
N ALA A 198 11.77 -18.21 -15.49
CA ALA A 198 11.49 -18.05 -16.92
C ALA A 198 12.46 -17.05 -17.59
N ALA A 199 12.83 -15.98 -16.87
CA ALA A 199 13.81 -15.02 -17.33
C ALA A 199 15.27 -15.50 -17.13
N TYR A 200 15.55 -16.11 -16.00
CA TYR A 200 16.90 -16.52 -15.56
C TYR A 200 16.90 -17.96 -15.08
N PRO A 201 16.77 -18.96 -15.99
CA PRO A 201 16.71 -20.37 -15.63
C PRO A 201 17.97 -20.87 -14.91
N GLU A 202 19.09 -20.18 -15.09
CA GLU A 202 20.35 -20.44 -14.38
C GLU A 202 20.30 -20.20 -12.88
N PHE A 203 19.24 -19.57 -12.36
CA PHE A 203 19.02 -19.41 -10.91
C PHE A 203 18.27 -20.57 -10.28
N GLY A 204 17.65 -21.43 -11.09
CA GLY A 204 16.86 -22.55 -10.63
C GLY A 204 17.68 -23.84 -10.44
N CYS A 205 17.20 -24.73 -9.57
CA CYS A 205 17.80 -26.03 -9.29
C CYS A 205 17.93 -26.94 -10.52
N THR A 206 17.05 -26.76 -11.52
CA THR A 206 17.01 -27.62 -12.72
C THR A 206 17.64 -27.01 -13.93
N GLY A 207 17.80 -25.68 -13.99
CA GLY A 207 18.24 -24.93 -15.16
C GLY A 207 17.31 -25.06 -16.38
N LYS A 208 16.11 -25.61 -16.21
CA LYS A 208 15.13 -25.76 -17.29
C LYS A 208 14.61 -24.41 -17.77
N ARG A 209 14.35 -24.31 -19.06
CA ARG A 209 13.63 -23.19 -19.62
C ARG A 209 12.14 -23.29 -19.28
N LEU A 210 11.65 -22.33 -18.52
CA LEU A 210 10.24 -22.23 -18.12
C LEU A 210 9.52 -21.14 -18.91
N GLU A 211 8.20 -21.18 -18.86
CA GLU A 211 7.33 -20.07 -19.22
C GLU A 211 6.73 -19.48 -17.93
N VAL A 212 6.39 -18.20 -17.95
CA VAL A 212 5.68 -17.56 -16.84
C VAL A 212 4.33 -18.23 -16.65
N GLU A 213 3.99 -18.57 -15.41
CA GLU A 213 2.76 -19.31 -15.11
C GLU A 213 1.51 -18.52 -15.43
N THR A 214 0.48 -19.26 -15.89
CA THR A 214 -0.83 -18.71 -16.26
C THR A 214 -1.94 -19.18 -15.32
N LYS A 215 -1.67 -20.14 -14.46
CA LYS A 215 -2.63 -20.79 -13.58
C LYS A 215 -2.30 -20.54 -12.11
N TRP A 216 -3.29 -20.69 -11.26
CA TRP A 216 -3.14 -20.81 -9.83
C TRP A 216 -2.59 -22.20 -9.47
N GLY A 217 -1.69 -22.28 -8.50
CA GLY A 217 -1.16 -23.55 -8.06
C GLY A 217 0.09 -23.44 -7.20
N ILE A 218 0.65 -24.59 -6.86
CA ILE A 218 1.98 -24.75 -6.27
C ILE A 218 2.84 -25.44 -7.32
N PHE A 219 3.96 -24.83 -7.66
CA PHE A 219 4.86 -25.29 -8.72
C PHE A 219 6.16 -25.83 -8.12
N GLU A 220 6.76 -26.79 -8.82
CA GLU A 220 7.92 -27.54 -8.30
C GLU A 220 9.26 -26.81 -8.52
N ASP A 221 9.29 -25.86 -9.47
CA ASP A 221 10.52 -25.16 -9.82
C ASP A 221 10.83 -24.06 -8.80
N VAL A 222 12.00 -24.16 -8.17
CA VAL A 222 12.47 -23.25 -7.12
C VAL A 222 13.86 -22.72 -7.44
N VAL A 223 14.21 -21.57 -6.88
CA VAL A 223 15.58 -21.05 -6.96
C VAL A 223 16.55 -21.95 -6.22
N ASP A 224 17.79 -22.04 -6.73
CA ASP A 224 18.86 -22.83 -6.11
C ASP A 224 19.58 -22.02 -5.04
N PRO A 225 19.42 -22.34 -3.75
CA PRO A 225 20.09 -21.62 -2.67
C PRO A 225 21.61 -21.80 -2.64
N ALA A 226 22.15 -22.78 -3.38
CA ALA A 226 23.59 -22.98 -3.52
C ALA A 226 24.22 -22.14 -4.64
N ASN A 227 23.42 -21.36 -5.37
CA ASN A 227 23.88 -20.55 -6.48
C ASN A 227 24.23 -19.12 -6.02
N ASP A 228 25.52 -18.82 -5.90
CA ASP A 228 25.99 -17.48 -5.46
C ASP A 228 25.46 -16.33 -6.34
N ARG A 229 25.31 -16.55 -7.65
CA ARG A 229 24.78 -15.52 -8.57
C ARG A 229 23.31 -15.18 -8.29
N MET A 230 22.54 -16.12 -7.75
CA MET A 230 21.16 -15.86 -7.31
C MET A 230 21.15 -14.95 -6.09
N TRP A 231 22.10 -15.14 -5.17
CA TRP A 231 22.24 -14.24 -4.00
C TRP A 231 22.72 -12.85 -4.41
N ASP A 232 23.64 -12.74 -5.37
CA ASP A 232 24.07 -11.44 -5.95
C ASP A 232 22.88 -10.69 -6.61
N PHE A 233 21.99 -11.44 -7.26
CA PHE A 233 20.75 -10.89 -7.80
C PHE A 233 19.81 -10.40 -6.72
N LEU A 234 19.57 -11.24 -5.70
CA LEU A 234 18.65 -10.93 -4.61
C LEU A 234 19.13 -9.72 -3.80
N ASP A 235 20.44 -9.63 -3.53
CA ASP A 235 21.02 -8.47 -2.87
C ASP A 235 20.72 -7.16 -3.63
N LYS A 236 20.87 -7.16 -4.95
CA LYS A 236 20.49 -6.00 -5.78
C LYS A 236 18.99 -5.72 -5.78
N ALA A 237 18.15 -6.75 -5.72
CA ALA A 237 16.71 -6.59 -5.72
C ALA A 237 16.20 -5.99 -4.39
N ILE A 238 16.80 -6.40 -3.26
CA ILE A 238 16.42 -5.94 -1.91
C ILE A 238 17.02 -4.56 -1.59
N SER A 239 18.22 -4.26 -2.11
CA SER A 239 18.91 -2.99 -1.86
C SER A 239 18.31 -1.79 -2.61
N LYS A 240 17.22 -1.98 -3.30
CA LYS A 240 16.55 -0.99 -4.14
C LYS A 240 15.52 -0.17 -3.38
#